data_b97678013833f125dbeee6bf3da8b92e
#
_entry.id   b97678013833f125dbeee6bf3da8b92e
#
_cell.length_a   1.000
_cell.length_b   1.000
_cell.length_c   1.000
_cell.angle_alpha   90.00
_cell.angle_beta   90.00
_cell.angle_gamma   90.00
#
_symmetry.space_group_name_H-M   'P 1'
#
loop_
_entity.id
_entity.type
_entity.pdbx_description
1 polymer ?
#
loop_
_entity_poly.entity_id
_entity_poly.type
_entity_poly.pdbx_seq_one_letter_code
_entity_poly.pdbx_strand_id
1 'polypeptide(L)'
;MLFDRRKLLLGGAAGLMLPGLARGALAQGGPLSPAQIGTFPEGVTADSVFVGLNMPLTGVFSGDGSDLKLGYELAIAQINAGGAVPAAWGLKGKGVLGRQIRYKVADTEGKPNVAVQAATQFVQRDKAILFQGSVSSAEAIALEELASRDKVLYMVGIAGSNDVTGKNCQRYGFRSQQNAYMAAKALAPVVAKALGKKLKAAFLVPDYTYGQTVYDSFAKFTKEQGWTQVLKETVPLGTADYSSALLNIANSGADVFVNICFGSDAVASTKQAEQFGILSSMKLVVPNLSSFQDKEVGPELMQGVYGSCDFWWTMSDRYPLAKTFVDTFFEKNKYKPRWGAHIGYMQTYLWALSVERAGGFNPVDVIKVMEASKSQPYESTVGRVYFRAEDHQMVRPIPILKGKAPSAMKGPEDFYEVIDVVDGESVMNPPDLFGCKLGSYT
;
A
#
# COMPACT_ATOMS: atom_id res chain seq x y z
N MET A 1 23.72 70.19 26.74
CA MET A 1 25.07 70.74 26.82
C MET A 1 25.97 69.62 26.28
N LEU A 2 26.34 69.70 25.09
CA LEU A 2 27.39 70.44 24.44
C LEU A 2 28.81 69.91 24.74
N PHE A 3 29.36 69.54 23.58
CA PHE A 3 30.78 69.63 23.14
C PHE A 3 31.66 68.41 23.47
N ASP A 4 32.54 68.09 22.63
CA ASP A 4 32.94 68.23 21.22
C ASP A 4 34.37 67.64 21.08
N ARG A 5 34.58 66.94 19.99
CA ARG A 5 35.72 66.97 19.06
C ARG A 5 37.19 66.85 19.51
N ARG A 6 37.83 66.01 18.78
CA ARG A 6 39.01 66.19 17.87
C ARG A 6 40.38 65.80 18.31
N LYS A 7 40.96 65.02 17.48
CA LYS A 7 42.16 65.13 16.58
C LYS A 7 43.47 64.72 17.23
N LEU A 8 44.31 64.09 16.62
CA LEU A 8 45.14 63.94 15.39
C LEU A 8 46.52 63.52 15.89
N LEU A 9 47.35 62.80 15.35
CA LEU A 9 48.20 62.76 14.20
C LEU A 9 49.30 61.69 14.35
N LEU A 10 49.51 60.96 13.24
CA LEU A 10 50.76 60.76 12.49
C LEU A 10 52.02 60.21 13.17
N GLY A 11 52.56 59.15 12.54
CA GLY A 11 53.94 58.72 12.61
C GLY A 11 54.14 57.49 11.72
N GLY A 12 54.60 57.67 10.49
CA GLY A 12 54.89 56.65 9.52
C GLY A 12 56.29 56.02 9.75
N ALA A 13 56.43 54.80 9.34
CA ALA A 13 57.71 54.19 8.94
C ALA A 13 57.44 53.15 7.87
N ALA A 14 57.94 53.41 6.67
CA ALA A 14 57.97 52.48 5.55
C ALA A 14 58.99 51.39 5.78
N GLY A 15 58.54 50.15 5.66
CA GLY A 15 59.42 48.98 5.60
C GLY A 15 59.01 48.11 4.38
N LEU A 16 59.80 48.18 3.35
CA LEU A 16 59.75 47.29 2.18
C LEU A 16 60.08 45.86 2.62
N MET A 17 59.14 44.94 2.50
CA MET A 17 59.41 43.50 2.46
C MET A 17 58.73 42.83 1.29
N LEU A 18 59.52 42.07 0.57
CA LEU A 18 59.30 41.26 -0.60
C LEU A 18 58.10 40.32 -0.47
N PRO A 19 57.43 39.95 -1.56
CA PRO A 19 56.28 39.00 -1.51
C PRO A 19 56.82 37.55 -1.31
N GLY A 20 56.60 37.04 -0.10
CA GLY A 20 56.70 35.64 0.18
C GLY A 20 55.56 34.87 -0.49
N LEU A 21 55.88 33.93 -1.34
CA LEU A 21 55.01 32.94 -1.92
C LEU A 21 54.21 32.19 -0.82
N ALA A 22 52.96 32.60 -0.59
CA ALA A 22 52.04 31.82 0.19
C ALA A 22 51.69 30.57 -0.63
N ARG A 23 52.30 29.45 -0.28
CA ARG A 23 51.81 28.14 -0.69
C ARG A 23 50.38 28.01 -0.17
N GLY A 24 49.42 27.99 -1.14
CA GLY A 24 48.05 27.67 -0.86
C GLY A 24 47.99 26.30 -0.16
N ALA A 25 47.55 26.28 1.05
CA ALA A 25 47.08 25.10 1.73
C ALA A 25 45.87 24.58 0.91
N LEU A 26 46.10 23.52 0.11
CA LEU A 26 45.00 22.73 -0.40
C LEU A 26 44.23 22.24 0.82
N ALA A 27 43.07 22.82 1.05
CA ALA A 27 42.10 22.30 1.97
C ALA A 27 41.80 20.85 1.49
N GLN A 28 42.29 19.89 2.23
CA GLN A 28 41.84 18.52 2.13
C GLN A 28 40.37 18.54 2.50
N GLY A 29 39.50 18.60 1.49
CA GLY A 29 38.08 18.40 1.67
C GLY A 29 37.89 17.01 2.28
N GLY A 30 37.54 16.95 3.54
CA GLY A 30 36.97 15.74 4.13
C GLY A 30 35.78 15.29 3.30
N PRO A 31 35.37 14.02 3.38
CA PRO A 31 34.19 13.55 2.67
C PRO A 31 33.02 14.47 3.00
N LEU A 32 32.36 14.99 1.97
CA LEU A 32 31.19 15.84 2.11
C LEU A 32 30.18 15.08 2.99
N SER A 33 29.73 15.68 4.09
CA SER A 33 28.68 15.08 4.89
C SER A 33 27.43 14.89 4.02
N PRO A 34 26.75 13.75 4.07
CA PRO A 34 25.50 13.55 3.33
C PRO A 34 24.52 14.69 3.62
N ALA A 35 23.91 15.27 2.58
CA ALA A 35 22.89 16.30 2.80
C ALA A 35 21.76 15.71 3.64
N GLN A 36 21.31 16.43 4.66
CA GLN A 36 20.19 16.00 5.47
C GLN A 36 18.89 16.13 4.70
N ILE A 37 18.14 15.02 4.60
CA ILE A 37 16.83 14.96 3.94
C ILE A 37 15.89 14.19 4.87
N GLY A 38 14.86 14.87 5.37
CA GLY A 38 13.99 14.32 6.39
C GLY A 38 14.76 13.90 7.64
N THR A 39 14.68 12.64 7.99
CA THR A 39 15.41 12.03 9.12
C THR A 39 16.77 11.45 8.72
N PHE A 40 17.14 11.45 7.45
CA PHE A 40 18.44 11.00 6.98
C PHE A 40 19.47 12.14 7.06
N PRO A 41 20.72 11.92 7.56
CA PRO A 41 21.25 10.64 8.04
C PRO A 41 20.97 10.37 9.55
N GLU A 42 20.32 11.28 10.28
CA GLU A 42 20.13 11.19 11.73
C GLU A 42 19.40 9.91 12.17
N GLY A 43 18.40 9.46 11.37
CA GLY A 43 17.64 8.25 11.62
C GLY A 43 18.38 6.94 11.31
N VAL A 44 19.64 7.02 10.85
CA VAL A 44 20.48 5.85 10.53
C VAL A 44 21.61 5.76 11.54
N THR A 45 21.49 4.83 12.48
CA THR A 45 22.55 4.58 13.47
C THR A 45 23.57 3.56 12.95
N ALA A 46 24.65 3.32 13.70
CA ALA A 46 25.63 2.28 13.36
C ALA A 46 24.98 0.89 13.26
N ASP A 47 24.00 0.58 14.14
CA ASP A 47 23.46 -0.76 14.34
C ASP A 47 22.02 -0.93 13.84
N SER A 48 21.26 0.15 13.67
CA SER A 48 19.84 0.08 13.39
C SER A 48 19.27 1.25 12.62
N VAL A 49 18.10 1.00 12.03
CA VAL A 49 17.20 2.00 11.46
C VAL A 49 15.82 1.82 12.07
N PHE A 50 15.02 2.89 12.11
CA PHE A 50 13.69 2.84 12.69
C PHE A 50 12.60 2.95 11.61
N VAL A 51 11.58 2.09 11.72
CA VAL A 51 10.41 2.05 10.83
C VAL A 51 9.14 2.22 11.65
N GLY A 52 8.26 3.13 11.22
CA GLY A 52 6.93 3.30 11.80
C GLY A 52 5.90 2.40 11.12
N LEU A 53 5.05 1.73 11.88
CA LEU A 53 3.97 0.88 11.37
C LEU A 53 2.62 1.49 11.77
N ASN A 54 1.92 2.09 10.81
CA ASN A 54 0.60 2.73 10.97
C ASN A 54 -0.49 1.83 10.40
N MET A 55 -1.36 1.27 11.24
CA MET A 55 -2.49 0.48 10.75
C MET A 55 -3.66 0.49 11.73
N PRO A 56 -4.89 0.39 11.25
CA PRO A 56 -6.05 0.29 12.12
C PRO A 56 -6.08 -1.10 12.78
N LEU A 57 -5.95 -1.12 14.10
CA LEU A 57 -6.08 -2.34 14.91
C LEU A 57 -7.44 -2.40 15.61
N THR A 58 -8.20 -1.31 15.56
CA THR A 58 -9.57 -1.17 16.03
C THR A 58 -10.46 -0.57 14.93
N GLY A 59 -11.79 -0.66 15.08
CA GLY A 59 -12.78 -0.14 14.13
C GLY A 59 -12.99 -1.02 12.90
N VAL A 60 -13.59 -0.45 11.85
CA VAL A 60 -14.09 -1.14 10.65
C VAL A 60 -13.01 -1.97 9.94
N PHE A 61 -11.77 -1.53 9.98
CA PHE A 61 -10.64 -2.13 9.26
C PHE A 61 -9.70 -2.96 10.15
N SER A 62 -10.12 -3.29 11.38
CA SER A 62 -9.24 -3.95 12.36
C SER A 62 -8.73 -5.33 11.92
N GLY A 63 -9.56 -6.11 11.22
CA GLY A 63 -9.15 -7.40 10.65
C GLY A 63 -8.04 -7.25 9.62
N ASP A 64 -8.24 -6.34 8.67
CA ASP A 64 -7.25 -6.06 7.61
C ASP A 64 -5.96 -5.45 8.17
N GLY A 65 -6.08 -4.52 9.12
CA GLY A 65 -4.92 -3.91 9.80
C GLY A 65 -4.11 -4.92 10.62
N SER A 66 -4.79 -5.84 11.30
CA SER A 66 -4.14 -6.91 12.06
C SER A 66 -3.41 -7.89 11.16
N ASP A 67 -4.01 -8.27 10.02
CA ASP A 67 -3.37 -9.12 9.02
C ASP A 67 -2.14 -8.46 8.42
N LEU A 68 -2.26 -7.18 8.02
CA LEU A 68 -1.16 -6.36 7.51
C LEU A 68 0.03 -6.31 8.50
N LYS A 69 -0.25 -6.11 9.79
CA LYS A 69 0.75 -6.10 10.87
C LYS A 69 1.57 -7.39 10.91
N LEU A 70 0.91 -8.55 10.83
CA LEU A 70 1.60 -9.84 10.87
C LEU A 70 2.57 -10.02 9.69
N GLY A 71 2.21 -9.49 8.53
CA GLY A 71 3.09 -9.48 7.37
C GLY A 71 4.35 -8.63 7.57
N TYR A 72 4.20 -7.42 8.08
CA TYR A 72 5.33 -6.53 8.42
C TYR A 72 6.26 -7.19 9.45
N GLU A 73 5.71 -7.69 10.54
CA GLU A 73 6.48 -8.30 11.63
C GLU A 73 7.23 -9.55 11.18
N LEU A 74 6.63 -10.36 10.30
CA LEU A 74 7.31 -11.52 9.72
C LEU A 74 8.48 -11.11 8.84
N ALA A 75 8.28 -10.15 7.92
CA ALA A 75 9.34 -9.66 7.04
C ALA A 75 10.50 -9.04 7.83
N ILE A 76 10.20 -8.16 8.79
CA ILE A 76 11.21 -7.51 9.64
C ILE A 76 12.02 -8.56 10.42
N ALA A 77 11.34 -9.54 11.02
CA ALA A 77 12.02 -10.59 11.77
C ALA A 77 12.97 -11.41 10.89
N GLN A 78 12.54 -11.80 9.68
CA GLN A 78 13.36 -12.55 8.73
C GLN A 78 14.54 -11.72 8.21
N ILE A 79 14.33 -10.48 7.82
CA ILE A 79 15.38 -9.57 7.35
C ILE A 79 16.43 -9.39 8.46
N ASN A 80 16.00 -9.16 9.69
CA ASN A 80 16.89 -8.97 10.83
C ASN A 80 17.70 -10.24 11.16
N ALA A 81 17.09 -11.41 11.03
CA ALA A 81 17.76 -12.68 11.25
C ALA A 81 18.77 -13.02 10.14
N GLY A 82 18.51 -12.58 8.91
CA GLY A 82 19.26 -12.99 7.74
C GLY A 82 19.01 -14.45 7.36
N GLY A 83 19.89 -15.03 6.57
CA GLY A 83 19.80 -16.44 6.17
C GLY A 83 19.11 -16.66 4.83
N ALA A 84 18.61 -17.89 4.61
CA ALA A 84 18.14 -18.34 3.29
C ALA A 84 16.94 -17.57 2.76
N VAL A 85 16.00 -17.16 3.63
CA VAL A 85 14.78 -16.47 3.19
C VAL A 85 15.09 -15.06 2.66
N PRO A 86 15.76 -14.16 3.41
CA PRO A 86 16.17 -12.87 2.83
C PRO A 86 17.13 -12.99 1.65
N ALA A 87 18.02 -14.00 1.65
CA ALA A 87 18.91 -14.24 0.52
C ALA A 87 18.15 -14.64 -0.76
N ALA A 88 17.06 -15.38 -0.66
CA ALA A 88 16.19 -15.71 -1.79
C ALA A 88 15.52 -14.46 -2.41
N TRP A 89 15.31 -13.41 -1.63
CA TRP A 89 14.88 -12.09 -2.11
C TRP A 89 16.03 -11.27 -2.71
N GLY A 90 17.27 -11.62 -2.44
CA GLY A 90 18.48 -10.92 -2.90
C GLY A 90 19.12 -10.01 -1.84
N LEU A 91 18.67 -10.06 -0.57
CA LEU A 91 19.28 -9.31 0.52
C LEU A 91 20.58 -9.98 0.99
N LYS A 92 21.54 -9.15 1.44
CA LYS A 92 22.87 -9.61 1.86
C LYS A 92 23.03 -9.52 3.38
N GLY A 93 23.20 -10.65 4.04
CA GLY A 93 23.52 -10.68 5.47
C GLY A 93 22.32 -10.52 6.39
N LYS A 94 22.53 -9.87 7.54
CA LYS A 94 21.52 -9.60 8.57
C LYS A 94 21.11 -8.13 8.53
N GLY A 95 19.80 -7.87 8.67
CA GLY A 95 19.26 -6.52 8.56
C GLY A 95 19.33 -5.97 7.14
N VAL A 96 19.27 -4.66 6.99
CA VAL A 96 19.42 -3.94 5.72
C VAL A 96 20.76 -3.20 5.76
N LEU A 97 21.64 -3.46 4.82
CA LEU A 97 23.02 -2.96 4.83
C LEU A 97 23.70 -3.15 6.22
N GLY A 98 23.46 -4.31 6.85
CA GLY A 98 24.02 -4.65 8.18
C GLY A 98 23.31 -4.01 9.38
N ARG A 99 22.25 -3.24 9.19
CA ARG A 99 21.51 -2.55 10.26
C ARG A 99 20.19 -3.25 10.55
N GLN A 100 19.91 -3.44 11.83
CA GLN A 100 18.66 -4.03 12.30
C GLN A 100 17.49 -3.06 12.10
N ILE A 101 16.36 -3.56 11.62
CA ILE A 101 15.11 -2.78 11.56
C ILE A 101 14.47 -2.80 12.94
N ARG A 102 14.37 -1.65 13.57
CA ARG A 102 13.57 -1.42 14.80
C ARG A 102 12.25 -0.80 14.38
N TYR A 103 11.16 -1.13 15.06
CA TYR A 103 9.84 -0.59 14.71
C TYR A 103 8.96 -0.35 15.93
N LYS A 104 7.95 0.46 15.74
CA LYS A 104 6.76 0.59 16.61
C LYS A 104 5.50 0.49 15.77
N VAL A 105 4.44 0.01 16.40
CA VAL A 105 3.10 -0.09 15.84
C VAL A 105 2.24 0.99 16.46
N ALA A 106 1.43 1.67 15.65
CA ALA A 106 0.37 2.55 16.10
C ALA A 106 -0.98 2.10 15.55
N ASP A 107 -1.99 2.08 16.42
CA ASP A 107 -3.38 1.93 16.02
C ASP A 107 -3.90 3.26 15.47
N THR A 108 -4.30 3.29 14.22
CA THR A 108 -4.81 4.48 13.54
C THR A 108 -6.33 4.59 13.63
N GLU A 109 -7.01 3.57 14.13
CA GLU A 109 -8.48 3.47 14.19
C GLU A 109 -9.17 3.68 12.83
N GLY A 110 -8.44 3.64 11.72
CA GLY A 110 -8.92 3.99 10.39
C GLY A 110 -9.15 5.51 10.17
N LYS A 111 -8.63 6.35 11.06
CA LYS A 111 -8.85 7.81 11.07
C LYS A 111 -7.61 8.59 10.61
N PRO A 112 -7.73 9.47 9.58
CA PRO A 112 -6.60 10.22 9.04
C PRO A 112 -5.83 11.05 10.06
N ASN A 113 -6.54 11.75 10.97
CA ASN A 113 -5.91 12.58 11.99
C ASN A 113 -5.09 11.77 13.01
N VAL A 114 -5.57 10.58 13.40
CA VAL A 114 -4.84 9.67 14.31
C VAL A 114 -3.61 9.11 13.60
N ALA A 115 -3.75 8.69 12.34
CA ALA A 115 -2.65 8.18 11.51
C ALA A 115 -1.54 9.23 11.34
N VAL A 116 -1.90 10.48 11.01
CA VAL A 116 -0.94 11.60 10.87
C VAL A 116 -0.25 11.90 12.19
N GLN A 117 -0.97 11.91 13.32
CA GLN A 117 -0.38 12.13 14.63
C GLN A 117 0.66 11.04 14.97
N ALA A 118 0.32 9.78 14.74
CA ALA A 118 1.24 8.66 14.98
C ALA A 118 2.48 8.73 14.08
N ALA A 119 2.30 8.95 12.78
CA ALA A 119 3.42 9.08 11.84
C ALA A 119 4.32 10.28 12.17
N THR A 120 3.73 11.41 12.58
CA THR A 120 4.49 12.56 13.05
C THR A 120 5.38 12.21 14.25
N GLN A 121 4.88 11.42 15.21
CA GLN A 121 5.69 10.96 16.34
C GLN A 121 6.82 10.03 15.89
N PHE A 122 6.56 9.11 14.94
CA PHE A 122 7.60 8.25 14.37
C PHE A 122 8.71 9.07 13.71
N VAL A 123 8.35 10.09 12.93
CA VAL A 123 9.33 10.93 12.23
C VAL A 123 10.08 11.84 13.20
N GLN A 124 9.38 12.62 14.03
CA GLN A 124 10.01 13.66 14.84
C GLN A 124 10.75 13.11 16.04
N ARG A 125 10.17 12.14 16.75
CA ARG A 125 10.75 11.60 17.99
C ARG A 125 11.61 10.37 17.76
N ASP A 126 11.08 9.41 17.00
CA ASP A 126 11.74 8.11 16.82
C ASP A 126 12.68 8.11 15.60
N LYS A 127 12.71 9.20 14.81
CA LYS A 127 13.56 9.40 13.63
C LYS A 127 13.36 8.31 12.56
N ALA A 128 12.11 7.92 12.33
CA ALA A 128 11.79 6.93 11.33
C ALA A 128 12.27 7.37 9.93
N ILE A 129 12.96 6.48 9.22
CA ILE A 129 13.40 6.67 7.84
C ILE A 129 12.37 6.15 6.83
N LEU A 130 11.42 5.38 7.32
CA LEU A 130 10.28 4.83 6.61
C LEU A 130 9.12 4.74 7.58
N PHE A 131 7.92 5.05 7.10
CA PHE A 131 6.71 4.54 7.73
C PHE A 131 5.85 3.83 6.67
N GLN A 132 5.05 2.88 7.12
CA GLN A 132 4.24 2.07 6.22
C GLN A 132 2.94 1.65 6.89
N GLY A 133 1.94 1.31 6.08
CA GLY A 133 0.64 0.89 6.57
C GLY A 133 -0.52 1.71 6.01
N SER A 134 -1.56 1.90 6.79
CA SER A 134 -2.92 2.33 6.44
C SER A 134 -3.77 1.24 5.77
N VAL A 135 -5.07 1.33 5.97
CA VAL A 135 -6.09 0.55 5.23
C VAL A 135 -7.07 1.50 4.56
N SER A 136 -7.51 2.54 5.26
CA SER A 136 -8.35 3.58 4.69
C SER A 136 -7.59 4.40 3.64
N SER A 137 -8.22 4.63 2.48
CA SER A 137 -7.64 5.51 1.46
C SER A 137 -7.57 6.98 1.90
N ALA A 138 -8.44 7.40 2.81
CA ALA A 138 -8.37 8.74 3.41
C ALA A 138 -7.13 8.89 4.33
N GLU A 139 -6.79 7.83 5.10
CA GLU A 139 -5.53 7.80 5.86
C GLU A 139 -4.32 7.86 4.93
N ALA A 140 -4.32 7.03 3.87
CA ALA A 140 -3.21 6.96 2.94
C ALA A 140 -2.93 8.34 2.30
N ILE A 141 -3.96 9.05 1.87
CA ILE A 141 -3.83 10.39 1.30
C ILE A 141 -3.19 11.36 2.29
N ALA A 142 -3.65 11.38 3.55
CA ALA A 142 -3.08 12.25 4.57
C ALA A 142 -1.63 11.89 4.92
N LEU A 143 -1.29 10.61 4.88
CA LEU A 143 0.08 10.12 5.09
C LEU A 143 1.01 10.40 3.90
N GLU A 144 0.51 10.39 2.67
CA GLU A 144 1.23 10.85 1.47
C GLU A 144 1.68 12.31 1.61
N GLU A 145 0.78 13.20 2.06
CA GLU A 145 1.08 14.62 2.31
C GLU A 145 2.15 14.79 3.40
N LEU A 146 2.05 14.03 4.49
CA LEU A 146 3.05 14.03 5.57
C LEU A 146 4.40 13.55 5.06
N ALA A 147 4.43 12.45 4.32
CA ALA A 147 5.65 11.88 3.75
C ALA A 147 6.40 12.90 2.88
N SER A 148 5.67 13.60 2.01
CA SER A 148 6.22 14.65 1.14
C SER A 148 6.71 15.86 1.92
N ARG A 149 5.95 16.33 2.92
CA ARG A 149 6.32 17.46 3.77
C ARG A 149 7.59 17.17 4.56
N ASP A 150 7.66 16.00 5.19
CA ASP A 150 8.73 15.64 6.11
C ASP A 150 9.89 14.91 5.41
N LYS A 151 9.79 14.68 4.07
CA LYS A 151 10.82 14.02 3.25
C LYS A 151 11.21 12.63 3.76
N VAL A 152 10.24 11.85 4.19
CA VAL A 152 10.38 10.49 4.70
C VAL A 152 9.58 9.53 3.82
N LEU A 153 10.15 8.39 3.44
CA LEU A 153 9.47 7.39 2.61
C LEU A 153 8.20 6.86 3.28
N TYR A 154 7.17 6.69 2.47
CA TYR A 154 5.92 6.06 2.86
C TYR A 154 5.56 4.90 1.91
N MET A 155 5.31 3.73 2.46
CA MET A 155 4.75 2.59 1.71
C MET A 155 3.29 2.43 2.09
N VAL A 156 2.41 2.68 1.12
CA VAL A 156 0.96 2.58 1.29
C VAL A 156 0.55 1.15 1.60
N GLY A 157 -0.17 0.91 2.69
CA GLY A 157 -0.67 -0.41 3.08
C GLY A 157 -1.77 -0.92 2.16
N ILE A 158 -3.00 -1.00 2.65
CA ILE A 158 -4.15 -1.56 1.92
C ILE A 158 -5.11 -0.44 1.47
N ALA A 159 -4.69 0.54 0.72
CA ALA A 159 -5.54 1.66 0.31
C ALA A 159 -5.79 1.65 -1.22
N GLY A 160 -6.99 1.21 -1.63
CA GLY A 160 -7.32 0.89 -3.02
C GLY A 160 -7.84 2.04 -3.88
N SER A 161 -8.12 3.25 -3.33
CA SER A 161 -8.62 4.38 -4.14
C SER A 161 -7.64 4.76 -5.26
N ASN A 162 -8.18 5.10 -6.43
CA ASN A 162 -7.37 5.66 -7.54
C ASN A 162 -6.69 6.98 -7.14
N ASP A 163 -7.30 7.73 -6.22
CA ASP A 163 -6.83 9.06 -5.81
C ASP A 163 -5.47 9.04 -5.10
N VAL A 164 -5.09 7.91 -4.47
CA VAL A 164 -3.82 7.78 -3.71
C VAL A 164 -2.61 7.94 -4.62
N THR A 165 -2.55 7.22 -5.73
CA THR A 165 -1.52 7.37 -6.77
C THR A 165 -2.02 8.17 -7.97
N GLY A 166 -3.15 8.90 -7.80
CA GLY A 166 -3.73 9.87 -8.72
C GLY A 166 -3.48 11.30 -8.25
N LYS A 167 -4.54 12.10 -8.15
CA LYS A 167 -4.45 13.53 -7.79
C LYS A 167 -3.77 13.84 -6.46
N ASN A 168 -3.66 12.85 -5.55
CA ASN A 168 -3.00 13.00 -4.27
C ASN A 168 -1.64 12.29 -4.20
N CYS A 169 -1.11 11.81 -5.31
CA CYS A 169 0.22 11.19 -5.35
C CYS A 169 1.30 12.14 -4.83
N GLN A 170 2.29 11.60 -4.16
CA GLN A 170 3.43 12.36 -3.65
C GLN A 170 4.74 11.66 -3.98
N ARG A 171 5.83 12.44 -4.13
CA ARG A 171 7.16 11.91 -4.47
C ARG A 171 7.70 10.90 -3.48
N TYR A 172 7.30 10.96 -2.22
CA TYR A 172 7.80 10.11 -1.15
C TYR A 172 6.92 8.91 -0.84
N GLY A 173 5.78 8.77 -1.54
CA GLY A 173 4.83 7.67 -1.37
C GLY A 173 4.89 6.64 -2.49
N PHE A 174 4.71 5.36 -2.15
CA PHE A 174 4.68 4.24 -3.09
C PHE A 174 3.57 3.26 -2.73
N ARG A 175 2.84 2.77 -3.74
CA ARG A 175 1.78 1.78 -3.53
C ARG A 175 2.08 0.46 -4.23
N SER A 176 2.15 -0.62 -3.45
CA SER A 176 2.45 -1.97 -3.96
C SER A 176 1.23 -2.81 -4.31
N GLN A 177 0.03 -2.41 -3.89
CA GLN A 177 -1.21 -3.13 -4.17
C GLN A 177 -1.93 -2.60 -5.42
N GLN A 178 -2.94 -3.35 -5.86
CA GLN A 178 -3.82 -2.93 -6.94
C GLN A 178 -4.61 -1.66 -6.56
N ASN A 179 -4.89 -0.79 -7.51
CA ASN A 179 -5.86 0.29 -7.35
C ASN A 179 -7.25 -0.14 -7.86
N ALA A 180 -8.26 0.70 -7.61
CA ALA A 180 -9.62 0.45 -8.03
C ALA A 180 -9.78 0.24 -9.55
N TYR A 181 -9.03 0.96 -10.36
CA TYR A 181 -9.04 0.83 -11.82
C TYR A 181 -8.47 -0.52 -12.26
N MET A 182 -7.30 -0.92 -11.73
CA MET A 182 -6.67 -2.20 -12.04
C MET A 182 -7.57 -3.37 -11.66
N ALA A 183 -8.11 -3.36 -10.44
CA ALA A 183 -9.03 -4.38 -9.95
C ALA A 183 -10.27 -4.50 -10.84
N ALA A 184 -10.91 -3.38 -11.17
CA ALA A 184 -12.11 -3.34 -11.99
C ALA A 184 -11.85 -3.79 -13.43
N LYS A 185 -10.75 -3.34 -14.04
CA LYS A 185 -10.37 -3.71 -15.40
C LYS A 185 -10.03 -5.19 -15.54
N ALA A 186 -9.43 -5.77 -14.49
CA ALA A 186 -9.13 -7.19 -14.43
C ALA A 186 -10.40 -8.04 -14.22
N LEU A 187 -11.27 -7.64 -13.28
CA LEU A 187 -12.41 -8.45 -12.85
C LEU A 187 -13.58 -8.40 -13.83
N ALA A 188 -13.91 -7.22 -14.40
CA ALA A 188 -15.12 -7.03 -15.20
C ALA A 188 -15.24 -7.97 -16.41
N PRO A 189 -14.20 -8.22 -17.23
CA PRO A 189 -14.28 -9.18 -18.33
C PRO A 189 -14.51 -10.62 -17.84
N VAL A 190 -13.90 -10.99 -16.70
CA VAL A 190 -14.02 -12.34 -16.14
C VAL A 190 -15.44 -12.61 -15.64
N VAL A 191 -16.02 -11.66 -14.89
CA VAL A 191 -17.41 -11.82 -14.42
C VAL A 191 -18.42 -11.75 -15.55
N ALA A 192 -18.21 -10.94 -16.58
CA ALA A 192 -19.07 -10.88 -17.75
C ALA A 192 -19.04 -12.17 -18.58
N LYS A 193 -17.87 -12.81 -18.67
CA LYS A 193 -17.73 -14.13 -19.29
C LYS A 193 -18.43 -15.23 -18.47
N ALA A 194 -18.30 -15.17 -17.14
CA ALA A 194 -18.82 -16.20 -16.24
C ALA A 194 -20.33 -16.09 -15.98
N LEU A 195 -20.83 -14.88 -15.79
CA LEU A 195 -22.22 -14.62 -15.39
C LEU A 195 -23.12 -14.28 -16.56
N GLY A 196 -22.57 -13.71 -17.63
CA GLY A 196 -23.29 -13.30 -18.82
C GLY A 196 -23.11 -11.81 -19.15
N LYS A 197 -23.45 -11.48 -20.39
CA LYS A 197 -23.54 -10.10 -20.88
C LYS A 197 -24.98 -9.60 -20.72
N LYS A 198 -25.18 -8.28 -20.75
CA LYS A 198 -26.48 -7.61 -20.64
C LYS A 198 -27.18 -7.81 -19.27
N LEU A 199 -26.42 -7.95 -18.20
CA LEU A 199 -26.93 -8.04 -16.85
C LEU A 199 -27.20 -6.65 -16.27
N LYS A 200 -28.16 -6.56 -15.36
CA LYS A 200 -28.47 -5.40 -14.54
C LYS A 200 -27.72 -5.50 -13.23
N ALA A 201 -27.01 -4.45 -12.85
CA ALA A 201 -26.23 -4.41 -11.62
C ALA A 201 -26.74 -3.33 -10.66
N ALA A 202 -26.92 -3.70 -9.39
CA ALA A 202 -27.15 -2.79 -8.27
C ALA A 202 -25.89 -2.74 -7.39
N PHE A 203 -25.54 -1.55 -6.91
CA PHE A 203 -24.29 -1.30 -6.19
C PHE A 203 -24.57 -0.81 -4.78
N LEU A 204 -23.85 -1.36 -3.81
CA LEU A 204 -23.71 -0.83 -2.46
C LEU A 204 -22.34 -0.21 -2.28
N VAL A 205 -22.27 1.08 -2.03
CA VAL A 205 -21.06 1.91 -2.11
C VAL A 205 -20.82 2.62 -0.78
N PRO A 206 -19.71 2.38 -0.08
CA PRO A 206 -19.39 3.13 1.12
C PRO A 206 -18.97 4.57 0.77
N ASP A 207 -19.45 5.54 1.57
CA ASP A 207 -19.31 6.98 1.29
C ASP A 207 -17.95 7.54 1.70
N TYR A 208 -16.91 7.15 0.96
CA TYR A 208 -15.57 7.74 1.03
C TYR A 208 -14.81 7.49 -0.28
N THR A 209 -13.60 8.08 -0.45
CA THR A 209 -12.87 8.07 -1.73
C THR A 209 -12.67 6.69 -2.35
N TYR A 210 -12.41 5.66 -1.53
CA TYR A 210 -12.32 4.28 -2.02
C TYR A 210 -13.63 3.82 -2.68
N GLY A 211 -14.76 3.95 -1.96
CA GLY A 211 -16.06 3.51 -2.47
C GLY A 211 -16.40 4.17 -3.80
N GLN A 212 -16.20 5.48 -3.92
CA GLN A 212 -16.50 6.23 -5.15
C GLN A 212 -15.60 5.78 -6.31
N THR A 213 -14.28 5.64 -6.09
CA THR A 213 -13.35 5.27 -7.17
C THR A 213 -13.49 3.83 -7.62
N VAL A 214 -13.84 2.90 -6.70
CA VAL A 214 -14.17 1.50 -7.07
C VAL A 214 -15.46 1.44 -7.86
N TYR A 215 -16.51 2.15 -7.40
CA TYR A 215 -17.77 2.25 -8.11
C TYR A 215 -17.57 2.77 -9.54
N ASP A 216 -16.92 3.93 -9.69
CA ASP A 216 -16.71 4.57 -10.99
C ASP A 216 -15.93 3.64 -11.95
N SER A 217 -14.88 2.97 -11.43
CA SER A 217 -14.07 2.05 -12.22
C SER A 217 -14.86 0.79 -12.60
N PHE A 218 -15.54 0.16 -11.65
CA PHE A 218 -16.24 -1.10 -11.91
C PHE A 218 -17.48 -0.92 -12.77
N ALA A 219 -18.26 0.15 -12.54
CA ALA A 219 -19.40 0.51 -13.38
C ALA A 219 -18.97 0.80 -14.82
N LYS A 220 -17.84 1.52 -15.02
CA LYS A 220 -17.26 1.76 -16.35
C LYS A 220 -16.95 0.45 -17.06
N PHE A 221 -16.14 -0.42 -16.46
CA PHE A 221 -15.67 -1.62 -17.14
C PHE A 221 -16.77 -2.68 -17.33
N THR A 222 -17.72 -2.79 -16.41
CA THR A 222 -18.88 -3.67 -16.60
C THR A 222 -19.83 -3.15 -17.67
N LYS A 223 -20.00 -1.82 -17.80
CA LYS A 223 -20.73 -1.20 -18.92
C LYS A 223 -20.08 -1.52 -20.27
N GLU A 224 -18.75 -1.49 -20.37
CA GLU A 224 -18.01 -1.91 -21.57
C GLU A 224 -18.23 -3.39 -21.91
N GLN A 225 -18.56 -4.22 -20.90
CA GLN A 225 -18.96 -5.62 -21.09
C GLN A 225 -20.46 -5.81 -21.39
N GLY A 226 -21.23 -4.73 -21.46
CA GLY A 226 -22.65 -4.72 -21.78
C GLY A 226 -23.59 -4.78 -20.57
N TRP A 227 -23.10 -4.63 -19.35
CA TRP A 227 -23.96 -4.53 -18.16
C TRP A 227 -24.61 -3.15 -18.06
N THR A 228 -25.78 -3.11 -17.43
CA THR A 228 -26.51 -1.87 -17.14
C THR A 228 -26.58 -1.65 -15.64
N GLN A 229 -26.13 -0.50 -15.17
CA GLN A 229 -26.34 -0.08 -13.80
C GLN A 229 -27.80 0.34 -13.62
N VAL A 230 -28.51 -0.24 -12.65
CA VAL A 230 -29.91 0.07 -12.34
C VAL A 230 -30.07 0.80 -11.02
N LEU A 231 -29.13 0.64 -10.07
CA LEU A 231 -29.17 1.30 -8.76
C LEU A 231 -27.76 1.50 -8.20
N LYS A 232 -27.57 2.61 -7.50
CA LYS A 232 -26.42 2.89 -6.63
C LYS A 232 -26.96 3.35 -5.28
N GLU A 233 -26.74 2.54 -4.25
CA GLU A 233 -26.97 2.92 -2.87
C GLU A 233 -25.65 3.34 -2.23
N THR A 234 -25.65 4.47 -1.55
CA THR A 234 -24.48 4.98 -0.83
C THR A 234 -24.74 4.97 0.66
N VAL A 235 -23.79 4.41 1.42
CA VAL A 235 -23.93 4.23 2.88
C VAL A 235 -22.71 4.80 3.60
N PRO A 236 -22.85 5.41 4.78
CA PRO A 236 -21.72 5.85 5.59
C PRO A 236 -20.78 4.70 5.95
N LEU A 237 -19.47 5.00 6.09
CA LEU A 237 -18.51 4.06 6.64
C LEU A 237 -18.86 3.70 8.08
N GLY A 238 -18.85 2.42 8.44
CA GLY A 238 -19.23 1.93 9.76
C GLY A 238 -20.74 1.82 9.97
N THR A 239 -21.50 1.71 8.88
CA THR A 239 -22.96 1.47 8.95
C THR A 239 -23.24 0.14 9.65
N ALA A 240 -24.09 0.17 10.68
CA ALA A 240 -24.51 -1.04 11.39
C ALA A 240 -25.77 -1.68 10.79
N ASP A 241 -26.67 -0.87 10.26
CA ASP A 241 -27.95 -1.30 9.69
C ASP A 241 -28.06 -0.88 8.22
N TYR A 242 -28.03 -1.88 7.34
CA TYR A 242 -28.10 -1.72 5.88
C TYR A 242 -29.53 -1.91 5.33
N SER A 243 -30.55 -2.11 6.18
CA SER A 243 -31.89 -2.53 5.79
C SER A 243 -32.51 -1.66 4.70
N SER A 244 -32.43 -0.33 4.83
CA SER A 244 -32.99 0.59 3.82
C SER A 244 -32.34 0.43 2.45
N ALA A 245 -30.99 0.42 2.39
CA ALA A 245 -30.25 0.27 1.14
C ALA A 245 -30.48 -1.11 0.53
N LEU A 246 -30.48 -2.16 1.34
CA LEU A 246 -30.68 -3.54 0.87
C LEU A 246 -32.12 -3.77 0.39
N LEU A 247 -33.12 -3.16 1.01
CA LEU A 247 -34.50 -3.23 0.51
C LEU A 247 -34.62 -2.59 -0.89
N ASN A 248 -33.99 -1.44 -1.10
CA ASN A 248 -33.96 -0.81 -2.43
C ASN A 248 -33.22 -1.70 -3.46
N ILE A 249 -32.10 -2.33 -3.08
CA ILE A 249 -31.38 -3.27 -3.92
C ILE A 249 -32.24 -4.49 -4.26
N ALA A 250 -32.91 -5.09 -3.28
CA ALA A 250 -33.79 -6.24 -3.49
C ALA A 250 -34.92 -5.94 -4.50
N ASN A 251 -35.46 -4.72 -4.49
CA ASN A 251 -36.52 -4.26 -5.36
C ASN A 251 -36.04 -3.66 -6.70
N SER A 252 -34.74 -3.58 -6.95
CA SER A 252 -34.15 -2.92 -8.12
C SER A 252 -34.34 -3.68 -9.45
N GLY A 253 -34.68 -4.97 -9.39
CA GLY A 253 -34.71 -5.85 -10.54
C GLY A 253 -33.32 -6.12 -11.13
N ALA A 254 -32.27 -6.01 -10.33
CA ALA A 254 -30.90 -6.34 -10.71
C ALA A 254 -30.70 -7.86 -10.76
N ASP A 255 -29.76 -8.29 -11.65
CA ASP A 255 -29.27 -9.66 -11.74
C ASP A 255 -28.02 -9.87 -10.86
N VAL A 256 -27.31 -8.78 -10.58
CA VAL A 256 -26.03 -8.78 -9.86
C VAL A 256 -26.07 -7.73 -8.75
N PHE A 257 -25.72 -8.17 -7.55
CA PHE A 257 -25.40 -7.29 -6.43
C PHE A 257 -23.90 -7.09 -6.37
N VAL A 258 -23.44 -5.84 -6.50
CA VAL A 258 -22.04 -5.45 -6.39
C VAL A 258 -21.83 -4.79 -5.03
N ASN A 259 -21.18 -5.51 -4.12
CA ASN A 259 -20.87 -4.99 -2.77
C ASN A 259 -19.46 -4.41 -2.76
N ILE A 260 -19.36 -3.08 -2.62
CA ILE A 260 -18.08 -2.34 -2.56
C ILE A 260 -17.66 -2.07 -1.11
N CYS A 261 -18.48 -2.37 -0.12
CA CYS A 261 -18.10 -2.28 1.29
C CYS A 261 -16.83 -3.09 1.56
N PHE A 262 -16.06 -2.68 2.57
CA PHE A 262 -14.76 -3.28 2.88
C PHE A 262 -14.61 -3.45 4.40
N GLY A 263 -13.74 -4.36 4.86
CA GLY A 263 -13.56 -4.68 6.28
C GLY A 263 -14.84 -5.26 6.91
N SER A 264 -15.15 -4.90 8.14
CA SER A 264 -16.36 -5.36 8.84
C SER A 264 -17.65 -4.92 8.16
N ASP A 265 -17.65 -3.81 7.42
CA ASP A 265 -18.80 -3.35 6.64
C ASP A 265 -19.14 -4.34 5.50
N ALA A 266 -18.13 -4.93 4.85
CA ALA A 266 -18.36 -5.97 3.84
C ALA A 266 -18.99 -7.24 4.45
N VAL A 267 -18.57 -7.60 5.65
CA VAL A 267 -19.13 -8.76 6.39
C VAL A 267 -20.57 -8.49 6.78
N ALA A 268 -20.83 -7.34 7.42
CA ALA A 268 -22.17 -6.98 7.90
C ALA A 268 -23.16 -6.83 6.75
N SER A 269 -22.81 -6.11 5.69
CA SER A 269 -23.67 -5.90 4.52
C SER A 269 -23.95 -7.21 3.77
N THR A 270 -22.99 -8.11 3.66
CA THR A 270 -23.18 -9.41 3.00
C THR A 270 -24.14 -10.30 3.82
N LYS A 271 -23.97 -10.38 5.14
CA LYS A 271 -24.87 -11.15 6.02
C LYS A 271 -26.31 -10.60 6.02
N GLN A 272 -26.45 -9.27 6.05
CA GLN A 272 -27.76 -8.65 5.95
C GLN A 272 -28.39 -8.84 4.57
N ALA A 273 -27.61 -8.81 3.48
CA ALA A 273 -28.11 -9.07 2.14
C ALA A 273 -28.75 -10.47 2.01
N GLU A 274 -28.24 -11.48 2.70
CA GLU A 274 -28.87 -12.80 2.77
C GLU A 274 -30.24 -12.73 3.47
N GLN A 275 -30.35 -12.00 4.57
CA GLN A 275 -31.61 -11.84 5.31
C GLN A 275 -32.73 -11.19 4.46
N PHE A 276 -32.35 -10.35 3.48
CA PHE A 276 -33.26 -9.74 2.52
C PHE A 276 -33.46 -10.60 1.25
N GLY A 277 -32.94 -11.82 1.20
CA GLY A 277 -33.10 -12.74 0.06
C GLY A 277 -32.34 -12.32 -1.19
N ILE A 278 -31.41 -11.34 -1.10
CA ILE A 278 -30.65 -10.83 -2.25
C ILE A 278 -29.73 -11.93 -2.79
N LEU A 279 -29.03 -12.65 -1.93
CA LEU A 279 -28.06 -13.66 -2.35
C LEU A 279 -28.72 -14.90 -3.00
N SER A 280 -30.01 -15.12 -2.75
CA SER A 280 -30.81 -16.16 -3.41
C SER A 280 -31.26 -15.75 -4.83
N SER A 281 -31.43 -14.45 -5.09
CA SER A 281 -31.98 -13.91 -6.35
C SER A 281 -30.94 -13.27 -7.24
N MET A 282 -29.84 -12.74 -6.70
CA MET A 282 -28.80 -12.04 -7.41
C MET A 282 -27.44 -12.72 -7.23
N LYS A 283 -26.54 -12.55 -8.20
CA LYS A 283 -25.14 -12.98 -8.07
C LYS A 283 -24.35 -11.91 -7.30
N LEU A 284 -23.60 -12.31 -6.29
CA LEU A 284 -22.73 -11.40 -5.53
C LEU A 284 -21.37 -11.25 -6.23
N VAL A 285 -20.96 -9.99 -6.42
CA VAL A 285 -19.62 -9.61 -6.87
C VAL A 285 -19.02 -8.63 -5.86
N VAL A 286 -17.81 -8.90 -5.40
CA VAL A 286 -17.05 -8.07 -4.47
C VAL A 286 -15.77 -7.61 -5.18
N PRO A 287 -15.72 -6.38 -5.73
CA PRO A 287 -14.58 -5.93 -6.55
C PRO A 287 -13.22 -6.07 -5.87
N ASN A 288 -13.16 -5.80 -4.56
CA ASN A 288 -11.99 -6.04 -3.73
C ASN A 288 -12.42 -6.80 -2.46
N LEU A 289 -11.97 -8.03 -2.31
CA LEU A 289 -12.23 -8.85 -1.13
C LEU A 289 -11.45 -8.31 0.08
N SER A 290 -12.08 -8.26 1.27
CA SER A 290 -11.39 -7.93 2.52
C SER A 290 -10.70 -9.16 3.11
N SER A 291 -9.63 -8.96 3.89
CA SER A 291 -9.04 -10.03 4.70
C SER A 291 -10.08 -10.59 5.67
N PHE A 292 -10.15 -11.90 5.77
CA PHE A 292 -11.11 -12.63 6.62
C PHE A 292 -12.60 -12.49 6.29
N GLN A 293 -13.00 -11.76 5.26
CA GLN A 293 -14.42 -11.68 4.84
C GLN A 293 -15.00 -13.07 4.59
N ASP A 294 -14.24 -13.94 3.95
CA ASP A 294 -14.59 -15.33 3.68
C ASP A 294 -14.89 -16.14 4.94
N LYS A 295 -14.03 -16.01 5.95
CA LYS A 295 -14.15 -16.71 7.21
C LYS A 295 -15.31 -16.18 8.07
N GLU A 296 -15.49 -14.86 8.10
CA GLU A 296 -16.49 -14.22 8.92
C GLU A 296 -17.91 -14.30 8.32
N VAL A 297 -18.04 -14.26 7.00
CA VAL A 297 -19.31 -14.44 6.28
C VAL A 297 -19.69 -15.93 6.23
N GLY A 298 -18.71 -16.81 6.05
CA GLY A 298 -18.91 -18.26 5.94
C GLY A 298 -18.91 -18.75 4.50
N PRO A 299 -18.48 -20.00 4.30
CA PRO A 299 -18.29 -20.57 2.96
C PRO A 299 -19.60 -20.72 2.17
N GLU A 300 -20.74 -20.91 2.86
CA GLU A 300 -22.05 -21.04 2.23
C GLU A 300 -22.44 -19.75 1.47
N LEU A 301 -22.30 -18.60 2.11
CA LEU A 301 -22.63 -17.30 1.53
C LEU A 301 -21.56 -16.79 0.57
N MET A 302 -20.34 -17.23 0.73
CA MET A 302 -19.22 -16.89 -0.17
C MET A 302 -19.15 -17.81 -1.38
N GLN A 303 -19.93 -18.89 -1.46
CA GLN A 303 -19.98 -19.77 -2.62
C GLN A 303 -20.40 -19.02 -3.88
N GLY A 304 -19.56 -19.12 -4.92
CA GLY A 304 -19.84 -18.50 -6.24
C GLY A 304 -19.63 -16.98 -6.28
N VAL A 305 -19.20 -16.36 -5.20
CA VAL A 305 -18.80 -14.93 -5.16
C VAL A 305 -17.56 -14.72 -6.02
N TYR A 306 -17.58 -13.71 -6.88
CA TYR A 306 -16.43 -13.30 -7.67
C TYR A 306 -15.82 -12.04 -7.07
N GLY A 307 -14.48 -12.00 -7.03
CA GLY A 307 -13.76 -10.82 -6.56
C GLY A 307 -12.30 -10.81 -6.99
N SER A 308 -11.63 -9.70 -6.72
CA SER A 308 -10.17 -9.59 -6.85
C SER A 308 -9.53 -9.41 -5.47
N CYS A 309 -8.27 -9.75 -5.38
CA CYS A 309 -7.41 -9.43 -4.24
C CYS A 309 -5.96 -9.31 -4.70
N ASP A 310 -5.06 -8.97 -3.78
CA ASP A 310 -3.64 -8.84 -4.12
C ASP A 310 -2.87 -10.17 -4.08
N PHE A 311 -3.40 -11.16 -3.36
CA PHE A 311 -2.75 -12.45 -3.20
C PHE A 311 -3.73 -13.47 -2.60
N TRP A 312 -3.63 -14.71 -3.04
CA TRP A 312 -4.26 -15.84 -2.38
C TRP A 312 -3.22 -16.94 -2.13
N TRP A 313 -3.26 -17.58 -0.98
CA TRP A 313 -2.20 -18.48 -0.54
C TRP A 313 -1.93 -19.67 -1.49
N THR A 314 -2.90 -20.10 -2.29
CA THR A 314 -2.70 -21.14 -3.31
C THR A 314 -1.82 -20.68 -4.49
N MET A 315 -1.52 -19.37 -4.60
CA MET A 315 -0.52 -18.87 -5.55
C MET A 315 0.91 -19.31 -5.20
N SER A 316 1.12 -19.86 -3.99
CA SER A 316 2.38 -20.50 -3.59
C SER A 316 2.86 -21.59 -4.55
N ASP A 317 1.94 -22.22 -5.27
CA ASP A 317 2.27 -23.25 -6.25
C ASP A 317 2.94 -22.67 -7.52
N ARG A 318 2.79 -21.36 -7.75
CA ARG A 318 3.31 -20.67 -8.95
C ARG A 318 4.63 -19.96 -8.72
N TYR A 319 4.91 -19.52 -7.49
CA TYR A 319 6.03 -18.62 -7.19
C TYR A 319 6.83 -19.12 -5.99
N PRO A 320 8.15 -19.39 -6.14
CA PRO A 320 8.97 -19.90 -5.02
C PRO A 320 8.99 -19.00 -3.78
N LEU A 321 9.03 -17.67 -3.97
CA LEU A 321 8.99 -16.73 -2.85
C LEU A 321 7.63 -16.72 -2.15
N ALA A 322 6.53 -16.94 -2.89
CA ALA A 322 5.21 -17.11 -2.29
C ALA A 322 5.13 -18.35 -1.43
N LYS A 323 5.72 -19.47 -1.90
CA LYS A 323 5.76 -20.71 -1.10
C LYS A 323 6.50 -20.48 0.21
N THR A 324 7.66 -19.85 0.17
CA THR A 324 8.43 -19.51 1.37
C THR A 324 7.64 -18.62 2.33
N PHE A 325 6.96 -17.60 1.80
CA PHE A 325 6.09 -16.72 2.61
C PHE A 325 4.95 -17.51 3.27
N VAL A 326 4.20 -18.28 2.50
CA VAL A 326 3.04 -19.05 3.01
C VAL A 326 3.47 -20.05 4.06
N ASP A 327 4.56 -20.77 3.83
CA ASP A 327 5.05 -21.80 4.75
C ASP A 327 5.53 -21.17 6.08
N THR A 328 6.36 -20.13 6.02
CA THR A 328 6.89 -19.47 7.22
C THR A 328 5.81 -18.70 7.98
N PHE A 329 4.84 -18.09 7.27
CA PHE A 329 3.69 -17.47 7.91
C PHE A 329 2.82 -18.50 8.65
N PHE A 330 2.53 -19.64 8.00
CA PHE A 330 1.75 -20.73 8.60
C PHE A 330 2.47 -21.35 9.80
N GLU A 331 3.78 -21.54 9.72
CA GLU A 331 4.57 -22.07 10.83
C GLU A 331 4.42 -21.17 12.08
N LYS A 332 4.44 -19.85 11.88
CA LYS A 332 4.34 -18.86 12.97
C LYS A 332 2.91 -18.68 13.49
N ASN A 333 1.93 -18.55 12.59
CA ASN A 333 0.59 -18.09 12.93
C ASN A 333 -0.47 -19.21 12.96
N LYS A 334 -0.16 -20.41 12.43
CA LYS A 334 -1.03 -21.61 12.41
C LYS A 334 -2.30 -21.47 11.55
N TYR A 335 -2.32 -20.49 10.64
CA TYR A 335 -3.32 -20.37 9.58
C TYR A 335 -2.65 -19.80 8.31
N LYS A 336 -3.33 -19.92 7.16
CA LYS A 336 -2.80 -19.44 5.88
C LYS A 336 -2.88 -17.91 5.79
N PRO A 337 -1.83 -17.23 5.27
CA PRO A 337 -1.83 -15.77 5.16
C PRO A 337 -2.96 -15.29 4.25
N ARG A 338 -3.57 -14.18 4.63
CA ARG A 338 -4.45 -13.40 3.77
C ARG A 338 -3.64 -12.38 2.98
N TRP A 339 -4.29 -11.71 2.08
CA TRP A 339 -3.60 -10.78 1.19
C TRP A 339 -3.09 -9.51 1.91
N GLY A 340 -3.68 -9.12 3.05
CA GLY A 340 -3.14 -8.04 3.89
C GLY A 340 -1.76 -8.37 4.43
N ALA A 341 -1.59 -9.57 5.01
CA ALA A 341 -0.27 -10.06 5.45
C ALA A 341 0.74 -10.12 4.29
N HIS A 342 0.28 -10.54 3.11
CA HIS A 342 1.13 -10.55 1.92
C HIS A 342 1.62 -9.15 1.53
N ILE A 343 0.75 -8.13 1.57
CA ILE A 343 1.14 -6.74 1.26
C ILE A 343 2.22 -6.26 2.23
N GLY A 344 2.00 -6.42 3.54
CA GLY A 344 2.97 -6.02 4.55
C GLY A 344 4.32 -6.70 4.39
N TYR A 345 4.29 -8.00 4.12
CA TYR A 345 5.48 -8.80 3.88
C TYR A 345 6.25 -8.35 2.63
N MET A 346 5.58 -8.31 1.50
CA MET A 346 6.20 -8.00 0.21
C MET A 346 6.79 -6.59 0.18
N GLN A 347 6.04 -5.57 0.59
CA GLN A 347 6.54 -4.19 0.50
C GLN A 347 7.72 -3.90 1.43
N THR A 348 7.82 -4.58 2.58
CA THR A 348 8.99 -4.46 3.45
C THR A 348 10.25 -5.01 2.79
N TYR A 349 10.14 -6.15 2.10
CA TYR A 349 11.24 -6.70 1.30
C TYR A 349 11.60 -5.80 0.11
N LEU A 350 10.61 -5.25 -0.58
CA LEU A 350 10.86 -4.35 -1.72
C LEU A 350 11.57 -3.06 -1.30
N TRP A 351 11.20 -2.49 -0.16
CA TRP A 351 11.93 -1.36 0.41
C TRP A 351 13.37 -1.75 0.78
N ALA A 352 13.56 -2.86 1.48
CA ALA A 352 14.88 -3.32 1.87
C ALA A 352 15.81 -3.56 0.65
N LEU A 353 15.28 -4.19 -0.40
CA LEU A 353 15.98 -4.38 -1.68
C LEU A 353 16.32 -3.05 -2.36
N SER A 354 15.41 -2.07 -2.28
CA SER A 354 15.65 -0.75 -2.87
C SER A 354 16.78 -0.01 -2.14
N VAL A 355 16.85 -0.14 -0.82
CA VAL A 355 17.96 0.39 0.00
C VAL A 355 19.29 -0.31 -0.35
N GLU A 356 19.29 -1.64 -0.49
CA GLU A 356 20.49 -2.41 -0.91
C GLU A 356 20.97 -1.99 -2.30
N ARG A 357 20.04 -1.80 -3.26
CA ARG A 357 20.36 -1.35 -4.62
C ARG A 357 20.85 0.10 -4.66
N ALA A 358 20.33 0.95 -3.79
CA ALA A 358 20.77 2.35 -3.63
C ALA A 358 22.13 2.45 -2.93
N GLY A 359 22.56 1.39 -2.23
CA GLY A 359 23.78 1.39 -1.42
C GLY A 359 23.72 2.28 -0.18
N GLY A 360 22.52 2.71 0.25
CA GLY A 360 22.32 3.62 1.37
C GLY A 360 20.84 3.90 1.65
N PHE A 361 20.62 4.65 2.75
CA PHE A 361 19.27 4.98 3.24
C PHE A 361 18.80 6.39 2.86
N ASN A 362 19.54 7.12 2.02
CA ASN A 362 19.08 8.42 1.53
C ASN A 362 17.75 8.23 0.77
N PRO A 363 16.65 8.87 1.21
CA PRO A 363 15.33 8.61 0.64
C PRO A 363 15.25 8.94 -0.85
N VAL A 364 15.96 9.97 -1.32
CA VAL A 364 15.98 10.35 -2.74
C VAL A 364 16.63 9.27 -3.60
N ASP A 365 17.73 8.66 -3.12
CA ASP A 365 18.42 7.61 -3.86
C ASP A 365 17.58 6.33 -3.88
N VAL A 366 16.89 6.01 -2.79
CA VAL A 366 15.95 4.88 -2.72
C VAL A 366 14.77 5.10 -3.67
N ILE A 367 14.18 6.30 -3.69
CA ILE A 367 13.10 6.67 -4.63
C ILE A 367 13.55 6.47 -6.07
N LYS A 368 14.72 6.98 -6.46
CA LYS A 368 15.26 6.82 -7.82
C LYS A 368 15.45 5.35 -8.21
N VAL A 369 15.89 4.50 -7.28
CA VAL A 369 15.98 3.06 -7.51
C VAL A 369 14.59 2.45 -7.74
N MET A 370 13.59 2.84 -6.96
CA MET A 370 12.22 2.34 -7.12
C MET A 370 11.61 2.82 -8.44
N GLU A 371 11.80 4.09 -8.82
CA GLU A 371 11.35 4.63 -10.11
C GLU A 371 12.04 3.96 -11.31
N ALA A 372 13.32 3.59 -11.19
CA ALA A 372 14.06 2.88 -12.23
C ALA A 372 13.73 1.38 -12.31
N SER A 373 12.86 0.87 -11.43
CA SER A 373 12.63 -0.58 -11.28
C SER A 373 11.95 -1.24 -12.49
N LYS A 374 11.38 -0.49 -13.43
CA LYS A 374 10.93 -1.06 -14.71
C LYS A 374 12.07 -1.70 -15.50
N SER A 375 13.26 -1.10 -15.47
CA SER A 375 14.46 -1.63 -16.14
C SER A 375 15.15 -2.75 -15.34
N GLN A 376 14.95 -2.77 -14.02
CA GLN A 376 15.47 -3.77 -13.09
C GLN A 376 14.38 -4.27 -12.15
N PRO A 377 13.39 -5.04 -12.63
CA PRO A 377 12.27 -5.50 -11.85
C PRO A 377 12.66 -6.23 -10.57
N TYR A 378 11.74 -6.27 -9.63
CA TYR A 378 11.88 -7.10 -8.45
C TYR A 378 11.27 -8.48 -8.72
N GLU A 379 11.99 -9.53 -8.37
CA GLU A 379 11.36 -10.82 -8.18
C GLU A 379 10.61 -10.79 -6.84
N SER A 380 9.36 -11.23 -6.85
CA SER A 380 8.48 -11.13 -5.69
C SER A 380 7.62 -12.38 -5.47
N THR A 381 6.80 -12.34 -4.45
CA THR A 381 5.81 -13.38 -4.14
C THR A 381 4.68 -13.50 -5.18
N VAL A 382 4.60 -12.61 -6.14
CA VAL A 382 3.64 -12.66 -7.26
C VAL A 382 4.34 -12.59 -8.62
N GLY A 383 5.62 -12.99 -8.66
CA GLY A 383 6.45 -12.90 -9.85
C GLY A 383 7.12 -11.53 -9.99
N ARG A 384 7.41 -11.15 -11.23
CA ARG A 384 8.08 -9.88 -11.52
C ARG A 384 7.15 -8.70 -11.32
N VAL A 385 7.63 -7.70 -10.58
CA VAL A 385 6.91 -6.45 -10.31
C VAL A 385 7.84 -5.26 -10.40
N TYR A 386 7.28 -4.08 -10.65
CA TYR A 386 8.04 -2.83 -10.63
C TYR A 386 7.13 -1.65 -10.27
N PHE A 387 7.68 -0.56 -9.77
CA PHE A 387 6.97 0.69 -9.58
C PHE A 387 7.05 1.54 -10.84
N ARG A 388 5.92 2.06 -11.28
CA ARG A 388 5.85 3.01 -12.38
C ARG A 388 6.35 4.37 -11.90
N ALA A 389 7.31 4.97 -12.63
CA ALA A 389 7.98 6.21 -12.20
C ALA A 389 7.06 7.44 -12.21
N GLU A 390 6.00 7.42 -13.00
CA GLU A 390 5.11 8.53 -13.22
C GLU A 390 4.12 8.79 -12.08
N ASP A 391 3.76 7.72 -11.32
CA ASP A 391 2.76 7.81 -10.26
C ASP A 391 3.02 6.90 -9.06
N HIS A 392 4.14 6.21 -9.03
CA HIS A 392 4.58 5.27 -7.99
C HIS A 392 3.60 4.11 -7.72
N GLN A 393 2.70 3.84 -8.68
CA GLN A 393 1.85 2.64 -8.64
C GLN A 393 2.65 1.41 -9.11
N MET A 394 2.60 0.35 -8.33
CA MET A 394 3.20 -0.91 -8.76
C MET A 394 2.43 -1.55 -9.91
N VAL A 395 3.18 -2.00 -10.91
CA VAL A 395 2.69 -2.90 -11.95
C VAL A 395 2.89 -4.33 -11.47
N ARG A 396 1.80 -5.06 -11.35
CA ARG A 396 1.75 -6.39 -10.77
C ARG A 396 0.57 -7.21 -11.32
N PRO A 397 0.64 -8.54 -11.34
CA PRO A 397 -0.50 -9.37 -11.71
C PRO A 397 -1.64 -9.27 -10.70
N ILE A 398 -2.88 -9.39 -11.19
CA ILE A 398 -4.11 -9.30 -10.40
C ILE A 398 -4.81 -10.66 -10.39
N PRO A 399 -4.85 -11.39 -9.27
CA PRO A 399 -5.61 -12.62 -9.15
C PRO A 399 -7.11 -12.35 -9.05
N ILE A 400 -7.88 -13.13 -9.81
CA ILE A 400 -9.34 -13.15 -9.77
C ILE A 400 -9.77 -14.43 -9.08
N LEU A 401 -10.61 -14.28 -8.08
CA LEU A 401 -11.07 -15.34 -7.22
C LEU A 401 -12.55 -15.65 -7.43
N LYS A 402 -12.87 -16.93 -7.21
CA LYS A 402 -14.26 -17.41 -7.11
C LYS A 402 -14.41 -18.23 -5.85
N GLY A 403 -15.44 -17.93 -5.05
CA GLY A 403 -15.80 -18.69 -3.86
C GLY A 403 -16.14 -20.13 -4.17
N LYS A 404 -15.51 -21.08 -3.47
CA LYS A 404 -15.75 -22.51 -3.61
C LYS A 404 -17.04 -22.92 -2.90
N ALA A 405 -17.68 -23.96 -3.40
CA ALA A 405 -18.68 -24.68 -2.61
C ALA A 405 -18.02 -25.29 -1.36
N PRO A 406 -18.71 -25.35 -0.21
CA PRO A 406 -18.16 -25.98 1.00
C PRO A 406 -17.63 -27.40 0.75
N SER A 407 -18.33 -28.18 -0.07
CA SER A 407 -17.94 -29.55 -0.44
C SER A 407 -16.69 -29.65 -1.33
N ALA A 408 -16.27 -28.54 -1.96
CA ALA A 408 -15.07 -28.47 -2.81
C ALA A 408 -13.83 -27.94 -2.06
N MET A 409 -13.99 -27.48 -0.82
CA MET A 409 -12.88 -27.00 0.00
C MET A 409 -12.02 -28.20 0.48
N LYS A 410 -10.71 -28.10 0.31
CA LYS A 410 -9.72 -29.10 0.75
C LYS A 410 -9.27 -28.90 2.21
N GLY A 411 -9.86 -27.95 2.91
CA GLY A 411 -9.56 -27.62 4.30
C GLY A 411 -10.22 -26.31 4.71
N PRO A 412 -10.13 -25.93 6.00
CA PRO A 412 -10.88 -24.82 6.59
C PRO A 412 -10.48 -23.43 6.06
N GLU A 413 -9.35 -23.33 5.36
CA GLU A 413 -8.82 -22.08 4.80
C GLU A 413 -8.96 -22.00 3.26
N ASP A 414 -9.57 -23.01 2.61
CA ASP A 414 -9.60 -23.14 1.14
C ASP A 414 -10.86 -22.56 0.53
N PHE A 415 -11.18 -21.30 0.89
CA PHE A 415 -12.42 -20.62 0.49
C PHE A 415 -12.52 -20.30 -0.99
N TYR A 416 -11.38 -20.03 -1.67
CA TYR A 416 -11.40 -19.53 -3.04
C TYR A 416 -10.57 -20.38 -3.99
N GLU A 417 -11.04 -20.41 -5.22
CA GLU A 417 -10.28 -20.80 -6.40
C GLU A 417 -9.71 -19.56 -7.09
N VAL A 418 -8.42 -19.57 -7.44
CA VAL A 418 -7.82 -18.57 -8.33
C VAL A 418 -8.17 -18.97 -9.75
N ILE A 419 -9.20 -18.33 -10.33
CA ILE A 419 -9.72 -18.65 -11.65
C ILE A 419 -8.99 -17.95 -12.78
N ASP A 420 -8.30 -16.84 -12.48
CA ASP A 420 -7.45 -16.10 -13.41
C ASP A 420 -6.36 -15.33 -12.66
N VAL A 421 -5.28 -15.02 -13.36
CA VAL A 421 -4.23 -14.09 -12.89
C VAL A 421 -3.92 -13.15 -14.05
N VAL A 422 -4.57 -11.99 -14.05
CA VAL A 422 -4.50 -11.03 -15.15
C VAL A 422 -3.19 -10.28 -15.10
N ASP A 423 -2.54 -10.13 -16.26
CA ASP A 423 -1.29 -9.42 -16.39
C ASP A 423 -1.41 -7.95 -15.96
N GLY A 424 -0.46 -7.49 -15.14
CA GLY A 424 -0.47 -6.14 -14.57
C GLY A 424 -0.37 -5.02 -15.60
N GLU A 425 0.47 -5.17 -16.61
CA GLU A 425 0.62 -4.16 -17.68
C GLU A 425 -0.71 -3.94 -18.43
N SER A 426 -1.45 -5.00 -18.67
CA SER A 426 -2.72 -4.96 -19.41
C SER A 426 -3.82 -4.19 -18.68
N VAL A 427 -3.72 -4.07 -17.36
CA VAL A 427 -4.76 -3.44 -16.51
C VAL A 427 -4.39 -2.09 -15.93
N MET A 428 -3.15 -1.63 -16.14
CA MET A 428 -2.75 -0.29 -15.69
C MET A 428 -3.61 0.79 -16.31
N ASN A 429 -3.87 1.84 -15.52
CA ASN A 429 -4.41 3.10 -16.03
C ASN A 429 -3.34 3.89 -16.79
N PRO A 430 -3.68 4.73 -17.78
CA PRO A 430 -2.76 5.77 -18.23
C PRO A 430 -2.23 6.59 -17.04
N PRO A 431 -0.93 6.96 -17.00
CA PRO A 431 -0.33 7.60 -15.82
C PRO A 431 -1.01 8.90 -15.40
N ASP A 432 -1.48 9.67 -16.37
CA ASP A 432 -2.12 10.97 -16.22
C ASP A 432 -3.63 10.92 -15.97
N LEU A 433 -4.25 9.73 -16.11
CA LEU A 433 -5.72 9.57 -16.06
C LEU A 433 -6.33 10.12 -14.76
N PHE A 434 -5.65 9.97 -13.64
CA PHE A 434 -6.12 10.41 -12.33
C PHE A 434 -5.39 11.65 -11.81
N GLY A 435 -4.63 12.35 -12.67
CA GLY A 435 -4.07 13.67 -12.40
C GLY A 435 -2.87 13.68 -11.46
N CYS A 436 -2.09 12.60 -11.38
CA CYS A 436 -0.87 12.54 -10.56
C CYS A 436 0.15 13.61 -10.99
N LYS A 437 0.73 14.28 -9.99
CA LYS A 437 1.85 15.23 -10.13
C LYS A 437 2.78 15.06 -8.93
N LEU A 438 3.77 14.19 -9.05
CA LEU A 438 4.65 13.80 -7.94
C LEU A 438 5.44 14.93 -7.29
N GLY A 439 5.64 16.07 -7.97
CA GLY A 439 6.46 17.17 -7.45
C GLY A 439 7.96 16.90 -7.52
N SER A 440 8.74 17.73 -6.80
CA SER A 440 10.21 17.62 -6.74
C SER A 440 10.67 16.62 -5.66
N TYR A 441 11.96 16.28 -5.69
CA TYR A 441 12.60 15.49 -4.62
C TYR A 441 12.99 16.35 -3.39
N THR A 442 13.06 17.67 -3.56
CA THR A 442 13.51 18.62 -2.52
C THR A 442 12.44 19.63 -2.17
#